data_b12d050cae71b6e9e9f45d2451909db1
#
_entry.id   b12d050cae71b6e9e9f45d2451909db1
#
_cell.length_a   1.000
_cell.length_b   1.000
_cell.length_c   1.000
_cell.angle_alpha   90.00
_cell.angle_beta   90.00
_cell.angle_gamma   90.00
#
_symmetry.space_group_name_H-M   'P 1'
#
loop_
_entity.id
_entity.type
_entity.pdbx_description
1 polymer ?
#
loop_
_entity_poly.entity_id
_entity_poly.type
_entity_poly.pdbx_seq_one_letter_code
_entity_poly.pdbx_strand_id
1 'polypeptide(L)'
;MRRKPDQTGASRTDRRPGATARQEVSLRPFLVAAAILAGIAAAVPASELQAQTQPPPARPGNANLRPVPDGPGTRSAELQGLDKVTARTQRFYAPVGQATRFGTLEIKVDDCLVNVPEAPPESVAYLTIIDHKPGQAEEKLFAGWMFASTPSLSALDHGVYDVRVLSCTMAQGSTPPSSR
;
A
#
# COMPACT_ATOMS: atom_id res chain seq x y z
N MET A 1 34.66 -38.33 39.12
CA MET A 1 33.79 -39.43 39.63
C MET A 1 32.36 -39.02 39.60
N ARG A 2 31.50 -39.94 39.12
CA ARG A 2 30.00 -39.95 39.06
C ARG A 2 29.41 -39.09 37.96
N ARG A 3 28.95 -39.63 36.93
CA ARG A 3 27.97 -40.66 36.44
C ARG A 3 26.79 -39.92 35.77
N LYS A 4 26.67 -40.16 34.49
CA LYS A 4 25.51 -40.05 33.64
C LYS A 4 24.37 -40.97 34.15
N PRO A 5 23.12 -40.66 33.93
CA PRO A 5 22.30 -41.60 33.18
C PRO A 5 21.60 -40.94 32.03
N ASP A 6 21.72 -41.46 30.93
CA ASP A 6 20.97 -42.19 29.94
C ASP A 6 19.48 -42.36 30.28
N GLN A 7 18.60 -41.78 29.40
CA GLN A 7 17.24 -42.25 29.25
C GLN A 7 16.83 -42.23 27.79
N THR A 8 16.96 -43.41 27.25
CA THR A 8 16.29 -43.94 26.05
C THR A 8 14.79 -44.03 26.32
N GLY A 9 13.98 -43.60 25.35
CA GLY A 9 12.54 -43.81 25.33
C GLY A 9 12.02 -43.37 23.97
N ALA A 10 12.10 -44.13 22.98
CA ALA A 10 11.20 -45.11 22.38
C ALA A 10 9.82 -44.57 21.95
N SER A 11 9.68 -44.48 20.66
CA SER A 11 8.51 -44.87 19.84
C SER A 11 7.13 -44.33 20.17
N ARG A 12 6.54 -43.62 19.20
CA ARG A 12 5.26 -44.05 18.64
C ARG A 12 4.99 -43.40 17.29
N THR A 13 5.26 -44.18 16.28
CA THR A 13 4.62 -44.16 14.97
C THR A 13 3.10 -44.24 15.17
N ASP A 14 2.39 -43.19 14.78
CA ASP A 14 0.96 -43.32 14.50
C ASP A 14 0.73 -42.95 13.03
N ARG A 15 0.75 -44.00 12.20
CA ARG A 15 0.29 -43.99 10.83
C ARG A 15 -1.22 -44.07 10.87
N ARG A 16 -1.90 -43.02 10.45
CA ARG A 16 -3.28 -43.15 9.99
C ARG A 16 -3.31 -43.11 8.47
N PRO A 17 -3.77 -44.19 7.84
CA PRO A 17 -4.00 -44.20 6.42
C PRO A 17 -5.34 -43.59 6.05
N GLY A 18 -5.37 -42.84 5.00
CA GLY A 18 -6.29 -42.84 3.92
C GLY A 18 -7.78 -42.66 4.16
N ALA A 19 -8.30 -41.70 3.52
CA ALA A 19 -9.60 -41.76 2.90
C ALA A 19 -9.57 -40.95 1.62
N THR A 20 -9.20 -41.61 0.53
CA THR A 20 -9.50 -41.16 -0.82
C THR A 20 -11.02 -41.25 -1.03
N ALA A 21 -11.71 -40.16 -0.84
CA ALA A 21 -13.09 -40.03 -1.29
C ALA A 21 -13.06 -39.82 -2.81
N ARG A 22 -13.21 -40.88 -3.56
CA ARG A 22 -13.61 -40.86 -4.98
C ARG A 22 -15.04 -40.30 -5.03
N GLN A 23 -15.20 -39.10 -5.50
CA GLN A 23 -16.50 -38.63 -5.96
C GLN A 23 -16.75 -39.25 -7.33
N GLU A 24 -17.63 -40.23 -7.32
CA GLU A 24 -18.22 -40.78 -8.54
C GLU A 24 -19.11 -39.70 -9.17
N VAL A 25 -18.68 -39.24 -10.34
CA VAL A 25 -19.51 -38.43 -11.23
C VAL A 25 -20.55 -39.33 -11.85
N SER A 26 -21.75 -39.32 -11.29
CA SER A 26 -22.92 -40.01 -11.86
C SER A 26 -23.35 -39.30 -13.12
N LEU A 27 -22.97 -39.85 -14.28
CA LEU A 27 -23.58 -39.50 -15.57
C LEU A 27 -25.02 -40.04 -15.56
N ARG A 28 -26.00 -39.18 -15.41
CA ARG A 28 -27.37 -39.45 -15.76
C ARG A 28 -27.66 -38.94 -17.17
N PRO A 29 -28.01 -39.81 -18.09
CA PRO A 29 -28.50 -39.39 -19.41
C PRO A 29 -29.96 -38.95 -19.28
N PHE A 30 -30.21 -37.67 -19.42
CA PHE A 30 -31.57 -37.19 -19.74
C PHE A 30 -31.67 -37.01 -21.26
N LEU A 31 -32.33 -37.97 -21.84
CA LEU A 31 -32.88 -37.90 -23.20
C LEU A 31 -34.07 -36.95 -23.22
N VAL A 32 -34.17 -36.23 -24.35
CA VAL A 32 -35.37 -35.74 -25.01
C VAL A 32 -35.99 -34.44 -24.51
N ALA A 33 -35.87 -33.40 -25.31
CA ALA A 33 -37.01 -32.88 -26.09
C ALA A 33 -36.50 -31.80 -27.05
N ALA A 34 -36.56 -32.08 -28.33
CA ALA A 34 -36.47 -31.09 -29.37
C ALA A 34 -37.72 -30.18 -29.30
N ALA A 35 -37.53 -28.92 -28.97
CA ALA A 35 -38.52 -27.87 -29.20
C ALA A 35 -37.84 -26.79 -30.00
N ILE A 36 -38.19 -26.74 -31.27
CA ILE A 36 -37.95 -25.67 -32.21
C ILE A 36 -38.70 -24.45 -31.71
N LEU A 37 -37.98 -23.41 -31.27
CA LEU A 37 -38.55 -22.08 -31.06
C LEU A 37 -37.67 -21.05 -31.76
N ALA A 38 -38.37 -20.37 -32.65
CA ALA A 38 -37.92 -19.32 -33.54
C ALA A 38 -37.14 -18.20 -32.81
N GLY A 39 -36.18 -17.64 -33.56
CA GLY A 39 -35.27 -16.59 -33.13
C GLY A 39 -35.94 -15.33 -32.60
N ILE A 40 -35.37 -14.88 -31.49
CA ILE A 40 -35.32 -13.48 -31.17
C ILE A 40 -33.83 -13.17 -31.01
N ALA A 41 -33.24 -12.57 -32.03
CA ALA A 41 -31.92 -11.96 -31.93
C ALA A 41 -32.07 -10.76 -30.99
N ALA A 42 -31.86 -10.99 -29.69
CA ALA A 42 -31.68 -9.90 -28.75
C ALA A 42 -30.30 -9.29 -29.03
N ALA A 43 -30.26 -8.17 -29.69
CA ALA A 43 -29.08 -7.32 -29.76
C ALA A 43 -28.71 -6.93 -28.34
N VAL A 44 -27.66 -7.52 -27.81
CA VAL A 44 -27.03 -7.13 -26.53
C VAL A 44 -26.39 -5.77 -26.82
N PRO A 45 -26.84 -4.67 -26.19
CA PRO A 45 -26.11 -3.43 -26.30
C PRO A 45 -24.69 -3.68 -25.73
N ALA A 46 -23.68 -3.38 -26.55
CA ALA A 46 -22.30 -3.30 -26.09
C ALA A 46 -22.28 -2.22 -25.01
N SER A 47 -22.31 -2.64 -23.73
CA SER A 47 -22.04 -1.74 -22.61
C SER A 47 -20.60 -1.28 -22.78
N GLU A 48 -20.41 -0.07 -23.29
CA GLU A 48 -19.13 0.60 -23.27
C GLU A 48 -18.65 0.59 -21.81
N LEU A 49 -17.54 -0.10 -21.60
CA LEU A 49 -16.79 -0.05 -20.36
C LEU A 49 -16.24 1.39 -20.26
N GLN A 50 -17.06 2.31 -19.75
CA GLN A 50 -16.59 3.64 -19.41
C GLN A 50 -15.57 3.48 -18.31
N ALA A 51 -14.30 3.68 -18.64
CA ALA A 51 -13.24 3.84 -17.66
C ALA A 51 -13.67 4.99 -16.73
N GLN A 52 -14.22 4.65 -15.59
CA GLN A 52 -14.55 5.62 -14.55
C GLN A 52 -13.24 6.22 -14.09
N THR A 53 -12.95 7.43 -14.58
CA THR A 53 -11.88 8.28 -14.04
C THR A 53 -12.25 8.51 -12.58
N GLN A 54 -11.61 7.76 -11.69
CA GLN A 54 -11.85 7.87 -10.26
C GLN A 54 -11.54 9.31 -9.86
N PRO A 55 -12.50 10.05 -9.28
CA PRO A 55 -12.24 11.42 -8.86
C PRO A 55 -11.06 11.43 -7.87
N PRO A 56 -10.24 12.48 -7.87
CA PRO A 56 -9.16 12.61 -6.90
C PRO A 56 -9.72 12.42 -5.49
N PRO A 57 -8.97 11.75 -4.59
CA PRO A 57 -9.44 11.48 -3.24
C PRO A 57 -9.85 12.79 -2.55
N ALA A 58 -11.02 12.76 -1.92
CA ALA A 58 -11.54 13.92 -1.20
C ALA A 58 -10.51 14.37 -0.16
N ARG A 59 -10.25 15.68 -0.10
CA ARG A 59 -9.43 16.28 0.95
C ARG A 59 -10.04 15.97 2.32
N PRO A 60 -9.19 15.79 3.37
CA PRO A 60 -9.69 15.65 4.73
C PRO A 60 -10.70 16.77 5.02
N GLY A 61 -11.84 16.44 5.60
CA GLY A 61 -12.95 17.36 5.85
C GLY A 61 -12.67 18.40 6.95
N ASN A 62 -11.43 18.83 7.10
CA ASN A 62 -11.01 19.86 8.04
C ASN A 62 -10.96 21.22 7.32
N ALA A 63 -11.91 22.11 7.62
CA ALA A 63 -12.01 23.44 7.02
C ALA A 63 -10.76 24.34 7.29
N ASN A 64 -9.91 23.96 8.22
CA ASN A 64 -8.70 24.70 8.57
C ASN A 64 -7.48 24.31 7.72
N LEU A 65 -7.55 23.21 6.96
CA LEU A 65 -6.46 22.75 6.12
C LEU A 65 -6.41 23.53 4.81
N ARG A 66 -5.24 24.05 4.47
CA ARG A 66 -4.96 24.78 3.24
C ARG A 66 -3.59 24.42 2.67
N PRO A 67 -3.34 24.63 1.39
CA PRO A 67 -2.00 24.52 0.83
C PRO A 67 -1.01 25.41 1.61
N VAL A 68 0.25 24.96 1.68
CA VAL A 68 1.33 25.80 2.22
C VAL A 68 1.30 27.15 1.49
N PRO A 69 1.34 28.30 2.20
CA PRO A 69 1.38 29.61 1.58
C PRO A 69 2.53 29.72 0.58
N ASP A 70 2.31 30.43 -0.52
CA ASP A 70 3.32 30.64 -1.55
C ASP A 70 4.55 31.34 -0.98
N GLY A 71 5.73 30.88 -1.41
CA GLY A 71 7.03 31.37 -0.97
C GLY A 71 8.13 30.93 -1.91
N PRO A 72 9.38 31.33 -1.65
CA PRO A 72 10.51 30.87 -2.45
C PRO A 72 10.70 29.35 -2.26
N GLY A 73 10.89 28.62 -3.37
CA GLY A 73 11.12 27.19 -3.37
C GLY A 73 9.95 26.39 -3.96
N THR A 74 9.96 25.09 -3.71
CA THR A 74 8.93 24.14 -4.17
C THR A 74 8.15 23.61 -2.98
N ARG A 75 6.82 23.62 -3.09
CA ARG A 75 5.96 22.98 -2.08
C ARG A 75 6.34 21.50 -1.93
N SER A 76 6.69 21.11 -0.72
CA SER A 76 7.25 19.78 -0.43
C SER A 76 6.74 19.26 0.92
N ALA A 77 6.63 17.96 1.03
CA ALA A 77 6.52 17.30 2.31
C ALA A 77 7.92 17.01 2.86
N GLU A 78 8.19 17.38 4.10
CA GLU A 78 9.30 16.82 4.86
C GLU A 78 8.90 15.46 5.39
N LEU A 79 9.63 14.44 4.99
CA LEU A 79 9.38 13.05 5.36
C LEU A 79 10.52 12.54 6.23
N GLN A 80 10.20 11.62 7.12
CA GLN A 80 11.18 10.76 7.79
C GLN A 80 11.00 9.32 7.33
N GLY A 81 12.06 8.75 6.76
CA GLY A 81 12.18 7.34 6.49
C GLY A 81 12.96 6.64 7.60
N LEU A 82 12.54 5.44 7.97
CA LEU A 82 13.25 4.51 8.85
C LEU A 82 13.53 3.22 8.08
N ASP A 83 14.78 2.84 8.01
CA ASP A 83 15.19 1.47 7.66
C ASP A 83 15.20 0.63 8.95
N LYS A 84 14.25 -0.30 9.07
CA LYS A 84 14.04 -1.14 10.25
C LYS A 84 15.15 -2.18 10.44
N VAL A 85 15.85 -2.57 9.36
CA VAL A 85 16.92 -3.55 9.39
C VAL A 85 18.19 -2.95 9.99
N THR A 86 18.51 -1.72 9.60
CA THR A 86 19.71 -1.01 10.06
C THR A 86 19.42 -0.03 11.20
N ALA A 87 18.18 0.15 11.59
CA ALA A 87 17.69 1.13 12.55
C ALA A 87 18.12 2.58 12.21
N ARG A 88 18.29 2.89 10.93
CA ARG A 88 18.70 4.22 10.47
C ARG A 88 17.50 5.04 10.08
N THR A 89 17.45 6.26 10.58
CA THR A 89 16.47 7.27 10.19
C THR A 89 17.10 8.31 9.29
N GLN A 90 16.34 8.76 8.29
CA GLN A 90 16.74 9.83 7.37
C GLN A 90 15.57 10.78 7.18
N ARG A 91 15.84 12.10 7.19
CA ARG A 91 14.88 13.13 6.78
C ARG A 91 15.19 13.56 5.36
N PHE A 92 14.15 13.77 4.58
CA PHE A 92 14.25 14.22 3.19
C PHE A 92 13.02 14.99 2.77
N TYR A 93 13.16 15.82 1.74
CA TYR A 93 12.03 16.56 1.17
C TYR A 93 11.54 15.86 -0.09
N ALA A 94 10.22 15.69 -0.18
CA ALA A 94 9.54 15.16 -1.35
C ALA A 94 8.69 16.28 -1.98
N PRO A 95 9.11 16.84 -3.13
CA PRO A 95 8.35 17.88 -3.80
C PRO A 95 6.98 17.37 -4.27
N VAL A 96 5.96 18.21 -4.12
CA VAL A 96 4.61 17.88 -4.61
C VAL A 96 4.63 17.69 -6.11
N GLY A 97 4.03 16.60 -6.58
CA GLY A 97 3.97 16.22 -7.98
C GLY A 97 5.20 15.49 -8.51
N GLN A 98 6.25 15.31 -7.71
CA GLN A 98 7.48 14.61 -8.11
C GLN A 98 7.67 13.33 -7.30
N ALA A 99 8.24 12.29 -7.93
CA ALA A 99 8.61 11.07 -7.25
C ALA A 99 9.97 11.23 -6.55
N THR A 100 10.07 10.74 -5.31
CA THR A 100 11.29 10.73 -4.48
C THR A 100 11.54 9.30 -4.04
N ARG A 101 12.81 8.86 -4.00
CA ARG A 101 13.16 7.49 -3.61
C ARG A 101 13.71 7.41 -2.20
N PHE A 102 13.28 6.37 -1.48
CA PHE A 102 13.83 5.97 -0.20
C PHE A 102 13.97 4.43 -0.14
N GLY A 103 15.20 3.93 -0.20
CA GLY A 103 15.43 2.48 -0.37
C GLY A 103 14.82 1.96 -1.68
N THR A 104 13.97 0.94 -1.59
CA THR A 104 13.21 0.42 -2.73
C THR A 104 11.90 1.16 -2.97
N LEU A 105 11.52 2.04 -2.05
CA LEU A 105 10.28 2.78 -2.14
C LEU A 105 10.40 3.98 -3.08
N GLU A 106 9.43 4.12 -3.96
CA GLU A 106 9.15 5.34 -4.71
C GLU A 106 7.95 6.03 -4.07
N ILE A 107 8.15 7.27 -3.63
CA ILE A 107 7.18 8.06 -2.88
C ILE A 107 6.82 9.27 -3.71
N LYS A 108 5.55 9.40 -4.05
CA LYS A 108 4.99 10.57 -4.72
C LYS A 108 4.06 11.30 -3.75
N VAL A 109 4.30 12.59 -3.56
CA VAL A 109 3.42 13.48 -2.82
C VAL A 109 2.48 14.16 -3.81
N ASP A 110 1.19 13.88 -3.73
CA ASP A 110 0.19 14.49 -4.62
C ASP A 110 -0.37 15.80 -4.06
N ASP A 111 -0.45 15.93 -2.74
CA ASP A 111 -0.83 17.19 -2.07
C ASP A 111 -0.18 17.28 -0.69
N CYS A 112 0.01 18.54 -0.19
CA CYS A 112 0.57 18.81 1.13
C CYS A 112 -0.08 20.07 1.70
N LEU A 113 -0.76 19.90 2.83
CA LEU A 113 -1.63 20.88 3.45
C LEU A 113 -1.17 21.18 4.88
N VAL A 114 -1.40 22.41 5.34
CA VAL A 114 -1.16 22.84 6.73
C VAL A 114 -2.42 23.46 7.31
N ASN A 115 -2.54 23.42 8.63
CA ASN A 115 -3.59 24.18 9.30
C ASN A 115 -3.33 25.69 9.19
N VAL A 116 -4.42 26.45 9.23
CA VAL A 116 -4.36 27.92 9.43
C VAL A 116 -3.67 28.24 10.74
N PRO A 117 -3.00 29.41 10.87
CA PRO A 117 -2.24 29.77 12.07
C PRO A 117 -3.06 29.81 13.37
N GLU A 118 -4.38 30.02 13.26
CA GLU A 118 -5.31 30.08 14.38
C GLU A 118 -5.72 28.71 14.92
N ALA A 119 -5.46 27.65 14.16
CA ALA A 119 -5.74 26.26 14.53
C ALA A 119 -4.47 25.57 15.08
N PRO A 120 -4.60 24.49 15.86
CA PRO A 120 -3.45 23.69 16.29
C PRO A 120 -2.57 23.29 15.12
N PRO A 121 -1.23 23.33 15.25
CA PRO A 121 -0.34 22.96 14.16
C PRO A 121 -0.61 21.55 13.64
N GLU A 122 -0.84 21.43 12.34
CA GLU A 122 -1.02 20.17 11.64
C GLU A 122 -0.42 20.26 10.24
N SER A 123 0.17 19.17 9.78
CA SER A 123 0.59 18.98 8.40
C SER A 123 0.06 17.65 7.89
N VAL A 124 -0.54 17.67 6.71
CA VAL A 124 -1.16 16.48 6.12
C VAL A 124 -0.71 16.36 4.68
N ALA A 125 -0.19 15.19 4.31
CA ALA A 125 0.22 14.93 2.93
C ALA A 125 -0.53 13.75 2.35
N TYR A 126 -0.94 13.85 1.08
CA TYR A 126 -1.42 12.71 0.31
C TYR A 126 -0.23 12.04 -0.36
N LEU A 127 0.03 10.78 -0.02
CA LEU A 127 1.15 10.02 -0.53
C LEU A 127 0.65 8.83 -1.36
N THR A 128 1.36 8.57 -2.46
CA THR A 128 1.33 7.30 -3.17
C THR A 128 2.70 6.66 -3.03
N ILE A 129 2.77 5.42 -2.51
CA ILE A 129 4.03 4.70 -2.28
C ILE A 129 4.01 3.39 -3.03
N ILE A 130 5.03 3.18 -3.87
CA ILE A 130 5.24 1.98 -4.67
C ILE A 130 6.57 1.36 -4.27
N ASP A 131 6.60 0.05 -4.09
CA ASP A 131 7.84 -0.69 -3.83
C ASP A 131 8.38 -1.31 -5.12
N HIS A 132 9.66 -1.07 -5.38
CA HIS A 132 10.42 -1.55 -6.53
C HIS A 132 11.46 -2.58 -6.10
N LYS A 133 11.02 -3.72 -5.56
CA LYS A 133 11.92 -4.81 -5.15
C LYS A 133 12.65 -5.39 -6.35
N PRO A 134 13.97 -5.58 -6.28
CA PRO A 134 14.72 -6.22 -7.36
C PRO A 134 14.16 -7.59 -7.73
N GLY A 135 13.90 -7.80 -9.03
CA GLY A 135 13.41 -9.09 -9.55
C GLY A 135 11.93 -9.40 -9.25
N GLN A 136 11.17 -8.45 -8.74
CA GLN A 136 9.72 -8.57 -8.50
C GLN A 136 8.97 -7.50 -9.29
N ALA A 137 7.66 -7.73 -9.47
CA ALA A 137 6.78 -6.69 -10.02
C ALA A 137 6.63 -5.54 -9.02
N GLU A 138 6.41 -4.35 -9.53
CA GLU A 138 6.11 -3.18 -8.71
C GLU A 138 4.83 -3.40 -7.91
N GLU A 139 4.85 -3.03 -6.63
CA GLU A 139 3.74 -3.19 -5.72
C GLU A 139 3.34 -1.84 -5.11
N LYS A 140 2.09 -1.42 -5.33
CA LYS A 140 1.57 -0.23 -4.66
C LYS A 140 1.17 -0.57 -3.23
N LEU A 141 1.93 -0.05 -2.26
CA LEU A 141 1.77 -0.34 -0.85
C LEU A 141 0.85 0.63 -0.13
N PHE A 142 0.79 1.88 -0.59
CA PHE A 142 0.03 2.91 0.09
C PHE A 142 -0.52 3.94 -0.90
N ALA A 143 -1.72 4.41 -0.66
CA ALA A 143 -2.28 5.60 -1.31
C ALA A 143 -3.29 6.25 -0.35
N GLY A 144 -2.94 7.39 0.24
CA GLY A 144 -3.78 8.01 1.26
C GLY A 144 -3.16 9.24 1.92
N TRP A 145 -3.91 9.78 2.88
CA TRP A 145 -3.49 10.91 3.69
C TRP A 145 -2.70 10.43 4.92
N MET A 146 -1.52 11.02 5.14
CA MET A 146 -0.73 10.87 6.35
C MET A 146 -0.72 12.17 7.14
N PHE A 147 -0.88 12.06 8.46
CA PHE A 147 -0.97 13.18 9.39
C PHE A 147 0.30 13.26 10.23
N ALA A 148 0.89 14.44 10.32
CA ALA A 148 2.12 14.64 11.11
C ALA A 148 1.87 14.50 12.61
N SER A 149 0.74 14.98 13.12
CA SER A 149 0.40 14.91 14.54
C SER A 149 0.01 13.52 15.02
N THR A 150 -0.54 12.69 14.13
CA THR A 150 -1.05 11.35 14.46
C THR A 150 -0.62 10.32 13.41
N PRO A 151 0.67 9.99 13.32
CA PRO A 151 1.20 9.11 12.27
C PRO A 151 0.61 7.69 12.31
N SER A 152 0.07 7.25 13.45
CA SER A 152 -0.55 5.92 13.60
C SER A 152 -1.92 5.79 12.92
N LEU A 153 -2.55 6.89 12.50
CA LEU A 153 -3.84 6.82 11.79
C LEU A 153 -3.70 6.26 10.37
N SER A 154 -2.55 6.47 9.75
CA SER A 154 -2.30 6.08 8.36
C SER A 154 -0.82 5.72 8.21
N ALA A 155 -0.42 4.61 8.82
CA ALA A 155 0.96 4.13 8.75
C ALA A 155 1.18 3.29 7.48
N LEU A 156 2.40 3.34 6.95
CA LEU A 156 2.85 2.40 5.93
C LEU A 156 3.08 1.02 6.56
N ASP A 157 2.41 -0.01 6.04
CA ASP A 157 2.69 -1.40 6.41
C ASP A 157 3.73 -1.99 5.45
N HIS A 158 5.00 -2.00 5.89
CA HIS A 158 6.11 -2.56 5.13
C HIS A 158 7.15 -3.21 6.05
N GLY A 159 7.67 -4.39 5.69
CA GLY A 159 8.57 -5.17 6.54
C GLY A 159 9.93 -4.52 6.83
N VAL A 160 10.46 -3.72 5.90
CA VAL A 160 11.81 -3.16 5.96
C VAL A 160 11.80 -1.66 6.25
N TYR A 161 10.86 -0.92 5.68
CA TYR A 161 10.83 0.54 5.76
C TYR A 161 9.61 1.04 6.52
N ASP A 162 9.77 2.21 7.12
CA ASP A 162 8.68 3.02 7.63
C ASP A 162 8.83 4.46 7.10
N VAL A 163 7.71 5.10 6.79
CA VAL A 163 7.68 6.48 6.27
C VAL A 163 6.60 7.25 7.00
N ARG A 164 6.94 8.45 7.48
CA ARG A 164 5.99 9.35 8.11
C ARG A 164 6.19 10.79 7.64
N VAL A 165 5.11 11.53 7.62
CA VAL A 165 5.12 12.98 7.38
C VAL A 165 5.58 13.70 8.65
N LEU A 166 6.48 14.68 8.51
CA LEU A 166 6.88 15.56 9.58
C LEU A 166 6.26 16.96 9.43
N SER A 167 6.32 17.50 8.21
CA SER A 167 5.78 18.83 7.92
C SER A 167 5.48 19.04 6.44
N CYS A 168 4.70 20.06 6.13
CA CYS A 168 4.54 20.61 4.79
C CYS A 168 5.19 21.99 4.74
N THR A 169 6.06 22.24 3.76
CA THR A 169 6.84 23.47 3.67
C THR A 169 7.18 23.83 2.23
N MET A 170 7.66 25.08 2.04
CA MET A 170 8.35 25.49 0.81
C MET A 170 9.84 25.17 0.96
N ALA A 171 10.28 24.07 0.33
CA ALA A 171 11.69 23.65 0.35
C ALA A 171 12.48 24.30 -0.78
N GLN A 172 13.62 24.89 -0.46
CA GLN A 172 14.59 25.34 -1.48
C GLN A 172 15.48 24.16 -1.81
N GLY A 173 15.24 23.56 -3.00
CA GLY A 173 16.12 22.62 -3.69
C GLY A 173 17.01 21.75 -2.79
N SER A 174 16.45 20.75 -2.11
CA SER A 174 17.29 19.68 -1.56
C SER A 174 17.54 18.68 -2.69
N THR A 175 18.78 18.63 -3.18
CA THR A 175 19.27 17.50 -3.96
C THR A 175 19.02 16.23 -3.14
N PRO A 176 18.36 15.19 -3.70
CA PRO A 176 18.24 13.92 -2.97
C PRO A 176 19.63 13.44 -2.59
N PRO A 177 19.86 12.93 -1.37
CA PRO A 177 21.15 12.41 -0.99
C PRO A 177 21.51 11.28 -1.98
N SER A 178 22.59 11.48 -2.74
CA SER A 178 23.14 10.43 -3.59
C SER A 178 23.56 9.29 -2.69
N SER A 179 22.91 8.13 -2.84
CA SER A 179 23.34 6.87 -2.21
C SER A 179 24.78 6.58 -2.69
N ARG A 180 25.75 6.64 -1.76
CA ARG A 180 27.05 6.01 -1.91
C ARG A 180 27.00 4.61 -1.34
#